data_b3a8a8359dec8bb34be095d1bb2d740b
#
_entry.id   b3a8a8359dec8bb34be095d1bb2d740b
#
_cell.length_a   1.000
_cell.length_b   1.000
_cell.length_c   1.000
_cell.angle_alpha   90.00
_cell.angle_beta   90.00
_cell.angle_gamma   90.00
#
_symmetry.space_group_name_H-M   'P 1'
#
loop_
_entity.id
_entity.type
_entity.pdbx_description
1 polymer ?
#
loop_
_entity_poly.entity_id
_entity_poly.type
_entity_poly.pdbx_seq_one_letter_code
_entity_poly.pdbx_strand_id
1 'polypeptide(L)'
;MTFDTKDLAAQETFRRLKEEVSRADPATLRLILTDARTQNVWQQRDVADDLLKEIYQIMKMGPTSANCCPARIVFLKSQASRERLRSALKPNNIDKTMSAPVTAIIAHDTAFWKHAETMFPQNPGAQLTFKDNPTGSGIAAFRNGSLQGAYFLIAARAVGLDCGPMAGFDNSLVDDEFFPDTTLKSNFLCNLGYGDPSKTFKRLPRFNFDEVCEIL
;
A
#
# COMPACT_ATOMS: atom_id res chain seq x y z
N MET A 1 16.06 22.39 -15.99
CA MET A 1 14.59 22.42 -15.82
C MET A 1 14.17 23.88 -15.85
N THR A 2 13.39 24.28 -16.83
CA THR A 2 12.75 25.59 -16.85
C THR A 2 11.44 25.48 -16.07
N PHE A 3 11.32 26.23 -14.98
CA PHE A 3 10.07 26.31 -14.22
C PHE A 3 9.05 27.14 -15.02
N ASP A 4 7.89 26.56 -15.31
CA ASP A 4 6.77 27.25 -15.95
C ASP A 4 5.95 28.00 -14.87
N THR A 5 5.29 29.09 -15.27
CA THR A 5 4.33 29.84 -14.44
C THR A 5 3.19 28.94 -13.89
N LYS A 6 2.92 27.80 -14.53
CA LYS A 6 1.98 26.77 -14.06
C LYS A 6 2.37 26.13 -12.72
N ASP A 7 3.65 26.18 -12.35
CA ASP A 7 4.15 25.58 -11.10
C ASP A 7 3.99 26.50 -9.88
N LEU A 8 3.63 27.77 -10.07
CA LEU A 8 3.53 28.78 -8.99
C LEU A 8 2.55 28.35 -7.89
N ALA A 9 1.40 27.79 -8.27
CA ALA A 9 0.40 27.31 -7.29
C ALA A 9 0.94 26.14 -6.46
N ALA A 10 1.68 25.22 -7.07
CA ALA A 10 2.32 24.09 -6.37
C ALA A 10 3.42 24.58 -5.44
N GLN A 11 4.24 25.55 -5.87
CA GLN A 11 5.27 26.18 -5.06
C GLN A 11 4.70 26.89 -3.84
N GLU A 12 3.61 27.64 -4.01
CA GLU A 12 2.92 28.32 -2.91
C GLU A 12 2.31 27.33 -1.93
N THR A 13 1.66 26.26 -2.42
CA THR A 13 1.12 25.19 -1.58
C THR A 13 2.22 24.56 -0.74
N PHE A 14 3.39 24.27 -1.35
CA PHE A 14 4.51 23.68 -0.64
C PHE A 14 5.11 24.65 0.41
N ARG A 15 5.21 25.94 0.09
CA ARG A 15 5.71 26.96 1.03
C ARG A 15 4.82 27.03 2.27
N ARG A 16 3.49 27.15 2.08
CA ARG A 16 2.52 27.16 3.19
C ARG A 16 2.61 25.92 4.04
N LEU A 17 2.69 24.73 3.42
CA LEU A 17 2.87 23.50 4.17
C LEU A 17 4.11 23.56 5.08
N LYS A 18 5.24 24.11 4.59
CA LYS A 18 6.49 24.20 5.37
C LYS A 18 6.44 25.24 6.47
N GLU A 19 5.64 26.31 6.30
CA GLU A 19 5.36 27.31 7.33
C GLU A 19 4.47 26.75 8.44
N GLU A 20 3.43 25.97 8.06
CA GLU A 20 2.46 25.39 8.99
C GLU A 20 2.98 24.15 9.70
N VAL A 21 3.68 23.27 8.97
CA VAL A 21 4.12 21.96 9.49
C VAL A 21 5.56 21.69 9.15
N SER A 22 6.46 21.89 10.11
CA SER A 22 7.90 21.60 9.97
C SER A 22 8.21 20.10 10.09
N ARG A 23 7.45 19.36 10.90
CA ARG A 23 7.59 17.91 11.13
C ARG A 23 6.30 17.31 11.68
N ALA A 24 6.10 16.01 11.49
CA ALA A 24 4.99 15.31 12.13
C ALA A 24 5.14 15.36 13.66
N ASP A 25 4.04 15.57 14.37
CA ASP A 25 4.04 15.52 15.82
C ASP A 25 4.32 14.10 16.35
N PRO A 26 4.81 13.95 17.60
CA PRO A 26 5.14 12.65 18.18
C PRO A 26 3.95 11.70 18.27
N ALA A 27 2.71 12.18 18.49
CA ALA A 27 1.53 11.32 18.57
C ALA A 27 1.18 10.72 17.21
N THR A 28 1.28 11.51 16.14
CA THR A 28 1.12 11.02 14.77
C THR A 28 2.16 9.94 14.45
N LEU A 29 3.44 10.15 14.77
CA LEU A 29 4.49 9.14 14.53
C LEU A 29 4.24 7.85 15.32
N ARG A 30 3.72 7.95 16.55
CA ARG A 30 3.34 6.79 17.36
C ARG A 30 2.19 6.01 16.70
N LEU A 31 1.15 6.70 16.26
CA LEU A 31 -0.01 6.12 15.62
C LEU A 31 0.35 5.35 14.34
N ILE A 32 1.15 5.96 13.47
CA ILE A 32 1.41 5.38 12.14
C ILE A 32 2.57 4.37 12.11
N LEU A 33 3.59 4.51 12.99
CA LEU A 33 4.81 3.69 12.94
C LEU A 33 5.33 3.23 14.30
N THR A 34 5.71 4.17 15.21
CA THR A 34 6.57 3.80 16.34
C THR A 34 5.87 2.94 17.40
N ASP A 35 4.58 3.14 17.66
CA ASP A 35 3.80 2.31 18.57
C ASP A 35 2.80 1.39 17.87
N ALA A 36 2.55 1.62 16.59
CA ALA A 36 1.70 0.74 15.78
C ALA A 36 2.21 -0.72 15.78
N ARG A 37 1.28 -1.67 15.74
CA ARG A 37 1.57 -3.11 15.71
C ARG A 37 0.80 -3.79 14.58
N THR A 38 1.37 -4.85 14.04
CA THR A 38 0.62 -5.79 13.20
C THR A 38 -0.43 -6.49 14.06
N GLN A 39 -1.68 -6.44 13.62
CA GLN A 39 -2.79 -7.09 14.31
C GLN A 39 -3.13 -8.44 13.68
N ASN A 40 -3.52 -9.37 14.53
CA ASN A 40 -3.91 -10.73 14.13
C ASN A 40 -5.29 -11.11 14.68
N VAL A 41 -5.82 -10.35 15.62
CA VAL A 41 -7.14 -10.54 16.23
C VAL A 41 -7.89 -9.21 16.18
N TRP A 42 -9.18 -9.26 15.88
CA TRP A 42 -9.97 -8.10 15.53
C TRP A 42 -11.17 -7.94 16.46
N GLN A 43 -11.50 -6.70 16.76
CA GLN A 43 -12.75 -6.36 17.40
C GLN A 43 -13.92 -6.60 16.43
N GLN A 44 -15.08 -6.92 16.95
CA GLN A 44 -16.31 -7.06 16.17
C GLN A 44 -16.88 -5.67 15.82
N ARG A 45 -16.17 -4.98 14.94
CA ARG A 45 -16.50 -3.63 14.48
C ARG A 45 -16.31 -3.53 12.98
N ASP A 46 -17.35 -3.08 12.28
CA ASP A 46 -17.31 -2.90 10.82
C ASP A 46 -16.41 -1.72 10.41
N VAL A 47 -15.91 -1.79 9.19
CA VAL A 47 -15.13 -0.74 8.53
C VAL A 47 -15.99 -0.14 7.42
N ALA A 48 -16.30 1.16 7.51
CA ALA A 48 -17.11 1.85 6.52
C ALA A 48 -16.39 1.94 5.16
N ASP A 49 -17.16 1.87 4.06
CA ASP A 49 -16.61 1.98 2.71
C ASP A 49 -15.93 3.33 2.46
N ASP A 50 -16.45 4.40 3.05
CA ASP A 50 -15.87 5.73 2.90
C ASP A 50 -14.49 5.83 3.53
N LEU A 51 -14.24 5.08 4.62
CA LEU A 51 -12.92 4.99 5.22
C LEU A 51 -11.91 4.30 4.28
N LEU A 52 -12.34 3.25 3.54
CA LEU A 52 -11.52 2.60 2.53
C LEU A 52 -11.19 3.52 1.35
N LYS A 53 -12.15 4.36 0.94
CA LYS A 53 -11.93 5.39 -0.07
C LYS A 53 -10.95 6.46 0.42
N GLU A 54 -11.06 6.89 1.67
CA GLU A 54 -10.15 7.86 2.29
C GLU A 54 -8.72 7.34 2.32
N ILE A 55 -8.49 6.09 2.70
CA ILE A 55 -7.17 5.44 2.62
C ILE A 55 -6.58 5.59 1.22
N TYR A 56 -7.36 5.31 0.18
CA TYR A 56 -6.90 5.47 -1.20
C TYR A 56 -6.55 6.92 -1.54
N GLN A 57 -7.38 7.89 -1.12
CA GLN A 57 -7.11 9.31 -1.40
C GLN A 57 -5.79 9.79 -0.77
N ILE A 58 -5.44 9.26 0.40
CA ILE A 58 -4.17 9.58 1.08
C ILE A 58 -3.00 8.85 0.41
N MET A 59 -3.09 7.52 0.26
CA MET A 59 -2.00 6.70 -0.25
C MET A 59 -1.57 7.05 -1.67
N LYS A 60 -2.51 7.44 -2.53
CA LYS A 60 -2.23 7.79 -3.94
C LYS A 60 -1.32 9.01 -4.10
N MET A 61 -1.17 9.83 -3.05
CA MET A 61 -0.32 11.02 -3.05
C MET A 61 1.17 10.68 -2.86
N GLY A 62 1.48 9.46 -2.45
CA GLY A 62 2.86 9.00 -2.31
C GLY A 62 3.55 8.83 -3.69
N PRO A 63 4.83 9.27 -3.83
CA PRO A 63 5.53 9.25 -5.10
C PRO A 63 5.87 7.85 -5.59
N THR A 64 5.94 7.69 -6.92
CA THR A 64 6.45 6.51 -7.61
C THR A 64 7.39 6.94 -8.74
N SER A 65 8.24 6.02 -9.23
CA SER A 65 9.15 6.28 -10.35
C SER A 65 8.37 6.74 -11.59
N ALA A 66 8.72 7.91 -12.14
CA ALA A 66 8.03 8.51 -13.27
C ALA A 66 6.49 8.52 -13.12
N ASN A 67 6.00 8.65 -11.90
CA ASN A 67 4.57 8.62 -11.57
C ASN A 67 3.81 7.40 -12.14
N CYS A 68 4.45 6.22 -12.17
CA CYS A 68 3.89 5.03 -12.82
C CYS A 68 2.69 4.40 -12.08
N CYS A 69 2.54 4.65 -10.79
CA CYS A 69 1.38 4.28 -9.94
C CYS A 69 0.78 2.89 -10.26
N PRO A 70 1.56 1.80 -10.20
CA PRO A 70 1.11 0.49 -10.64
C PRO A 70 0.14 -0.19 -9.66
N ALA A 71 0.00 0.27 -8.43
CA ALA A 71 -0.83 -0.42 -7.43
C ALA A 71 -2.28 -0.55 -7.88
N ARG A 72 -2.85 -1.73 -7.61
CA ARG A 72 -4.28 -2.04 -7.74
C ARG A 72 -4.71 -2.71 -6.44
N ILE A 73 -5.86 -2.32 -5.90
CA ILE A 73 -6.30 -2.79 -4.58
C ILE A 73 -7.71 -3.34 -4.71
N VAL A 74 -7.90 -4.55 -4.17
CA VAL A 74 -9.22 -5.18 -4.03
C VAL A 74 -9.53 -5.34 -2.56
N PHE A 75 -10.66 -4.79 -2.10
CA PHE A 75 -11.12 -4.92 -0.73
C PHE A 75 -12.17 -6.03 -0.62
N LEU A 76 -11.89 -7.03 0.20
CA LEU A 76 -12.78 -8.15 0.49
C LEU A 76 -13.46 -7.90 1.84
N LYS A 77 -14.71 -7.42 1.82
CA LYS A 77 -15.51 -7.12 3.02
C LYS A 77 -16.44 -8.25 3.45
N SER A 78 -17.10 -8.89 2.50
CA SER A 78 -18.01 -9.98 2.84
C SER A 78 -17.25 -11.25 3.24
N GLN A 79 -17.85 -12.06 4.09
CA GLN A 79 -17.30 -13.37 4.42
C GLN A 79 -17.10 -14.21 3.15
N ALA A 80 -18.08 -14.20 2.25
CA ALA A 80 -18.00 -14.93 0.97
C ALA A 80 -16.80 -14.50 0.13
N SER A 81 -16.50 -13.20 0.05
CA SER A 81 -15.34 -12.73 -0.70
C SER A 81 -14.00 -13.12 -0.04
N ARG A 82 -13.91 -13.12 1.29
CA ARG A 82 -12.71 -13.59 2.01
C ARG A 82 -12.53 -15.11 1.90
N GLU A 83 -13.64 -15.86 1.88
CA GLU A 83 -13.60 -17.31 1.75
C GLU A 83 -12.93 -17.77 0.44
N ARG A 84 -13.03 -16.96 -0.62
CA ARG A 84 -12.32 -17.18 -1.89
C ARG A 84 -10.80 -17.15 -1.77
N LEU A 85 -10.24 -16.49 -0.73
CA LEU A 85 -8.82 -16.52 -0.43
C LEU A 85 -8.37 -17.79 0.30
N ARG A 86 -9.27 -18.53 0.94
CA ARG A 86 -8.92 -19.58 1.92
C ARG A 86 -7.91 -20.58 1.38
N SER A 87 -8.13 -21.08 0.17
CA SER A 87 -7.25 -22.10 -0.45
C SER A 87 -5.85 -21.59 -0.76
N ALA A 88 -5.68 -20.28 -0.95
CA ALA A 88 -4.40 -19.67 -1.21
C ALA A 88 -3.61 -19.33 0.08
N LEU A 89 -4.28 -19.24 1.22
CA LEU A 89 -3.64 -18.83 2.48
C LEU A 89 -2.81 -19.96 3.09
N LYS A 90 -1.62 -19.63 3.63
CA LYS A 90 -0.90 -20.54 4.52
C LYS A 90 -1.70 -20.75 5.82
N PRO A 91 -1.60 -21.93 6.47
CA PRO A 91 -2.46 -22.30 7.61
C PRO A 91 -2.53 -21.25 8.72
N ASN A 92 -1.41 -20.68 9.12
CA ASN A 92 -1.34 -19.65 10.18
C ASN A 92 -1.90 -18.27 9.78
N ASN A 93 -2.34 -18.08 8.55
CA ASN A 93 -2.98 -16.86 8.07
C ASN A 93 -4.49 -16.99 7.92
N ILE A 94 -5.05 -18.21 7.97
CA ILE A 94 -6.47 -18.45 7.71
C ILE A 94 -7.34 -17.74 8.74
N ASP A 95 -7.21 -18.08 10.03
CA ASP A 95 -8.12 -17.59 11.06
C ASP A 95 -8.10 -16.06 11.19
N LYS A 96 -6.92 -15.44 11.13
CA LYS A 96 -6.80 -13.98 11.22
C LYS A 96 -7.36 -13.25 10.00
N THR A 97 -7.38 -13.90 8.83
CA THR A 97 -7.98 -13.36 7.61
C THR A 97 -9.50 -13.56 7.61
N MET A 98 -9.97 -14.73 8.00
CA MET A 98 -11.42 -15.01 8.06
C MET A 98 -12.13 -14.17 9.13
N SER A 99 -11.46 -13.84 10.23
CA SER A 99 -12.02 -13.00 11.29
C SER A 99 -11.86 -11.49 11.06
N ALA A 100 -11.04 -11.06 10.10
CA ALA A 100 -10.84 -9.65 9.81
C ALA A 100 -12.10 -9.00 9.21
N PRO A 101 -12.45 -7.75 9.59
CA PRO A 101 -13.56 -7.02 8.96
C PRO A 101 -13.36 -6.82 7.46
N VAL A 102 -12.12 -6.55 7.04
CA VAL A 102 -11.73 -6.36 5.63
C VAL A 102 -10.38 -7.01 5.39
N THR A 103 -10.20 -7.60 4.21
CA THR A 103 -8.88 -7.99 3.70
C THR A 103 -8.64 -7.27 2.37
N ALA A 104 -7.55 -6.52 2.28
CA ALA A 104 -7.11 -5.90 1.04
C ALA A 104 -6.09 -6.81 0.33
N ILE A 105 -6.32 -7.08 -0.95
CA ILE A 105 -5.31 -7.62 -1.85
C ILE A 105 -4.57 -6.42 -2.43
N ILE A 106 -3.30 -6.27 -2.09
CA ILE A 106 -2.42 -5.28 -2.70
C ILE A 106 -1.78 -5.94 -3.90
N ALA A 107 -2.16 -5.48 -5.08
CA ALA A 107 -1.66 -5.96 -6.36
C ALA A 107 -0.92 -4.84 -7.11
N HIS A 108 -0.26 -5.19 -8.20
CA HIS A 108 0.40 -4.25 -9.10
C HIS A 108 0.15 -4.65 -10.56
N ASP A 109 0.02 -3.64 -11.40
CA ASP A 109 -0.19 -3.78 -12.83
C ASP A 109 1.14 -3.81 -13.56
N THR A 110 1.50 -4.95 -14.17
CA THR A 110 2.73 -5.08 -14.95
C THR A 110 2.67 -4.33 -16.27
N ALA A 111 1.49 -3.89 -16.71
CA ALA A 111 1.30 -3.06 -17.90
C ALA A 111 0.97 -1.60 -17.56
N PHE A 112 1.47 -1.07 -16.44
CA PHE A 112 1.28 0.32 -15.99
C PHE A 112 1.62 1.36 -17.07
N TRP A 113 2.57 1.05 -17.95
CA TRP A 113 2.99 1.89 -19.07
C TRP A 113 1.86 2.22 -20.06
N LYS A 114 0.75 1.49 -20.08
CA LYS A 114 -0.44 1.82 -20.87
C LYS A 114 -1.08 3.14 -20.48
N HIS A 115 -0.79 3.64 -19.28
CA HIS A 115 -1.31 4.90 -18.75
C HIS A 115 -0.29 6.05 -18.83
N ALA A 116 0.86 5.85 -19.48
CA ALA A 116 1.99 6.79 -19.49
C ALA A 116 1.60 8.22 -19.91
N GLU A 117 0.78 8.37 -20.95
CA GLU A 117 0.34 9.67 -21.46
C GLU A 117 -0.48 10.46 -20.43
N THR A 118 -1.30 9.76 -19.65
CA THR A 118 -2.11 10.38 -18.59
C THR A 118 -1.31 10.60 -17.31
N MET A 119 -0.49 9.61 -16.93
CA MET A 119 0.17 9.62 -15.63
C MET A 119 1.48 10.40 -15.61
N PHE A 120 2.15 10.52 -16.76
CA PHE A 120 3.41 11.26 -16.89
C PHE A 120 3.47 12.05 -18.20
N PRO A 121 2.53 13.02 -18.42
CA PRO A 121 2.34 13.69 -19.72
C PRO A 121 3.55 14.51 -20.18
N GLN A 122 4.40 14.98 -19.25
CA GLN A 122 5.62 15.72 -19.59
C GLN A 122 6.73 14.85 -20.20
N ASN A 123 6.71 13.52 -19.99
CA ASN A 123 7.65 12.56 -20.56
C ASN A 123 7.09 11.13 -20.58
N PRO A 124 6.07 10.84 -21.40
CA PRO A 124 5.47 9.49 -21.47
C PRO A 124 6.49 8.43 -21.86
N GLY A 125 7.50 8.79 -22.65
CA GLY A 125 8.57 7.90 -23.09
C GLY A 125 9.29 7.18 -21.95
N ALA A 126 9.40 7.82 -20.79
CA ALA A 126 10.02 7.20 -19.61
C ALA A 126 9.30 5.94 -19.13
N GLN A 127 7.99 5.85 -19.32
CA GLN A 127 7.20 4.65 -19.00
C GLN A 127 7.04 3.72 -20.22
N LEU A 128 6.91 4.28 -21.43
CA LEU A 128 6.69 3.50 -22.67
C LEU A 128 7.85 2.56 -23.00
N THR A 129 9.06 2.83 -22.51
CA THR A 129 10.21 1.92 -22.63
C THR A 129 9.96 0.54 -22.02
N PHE A 130 9.00 0.41 -21.11
CA PHE A 130 8.63 -0.87 -20.49
C PHE A 130 7.73 -1.74 -21.36
N LYS A 131 7.13 -1.19 -22.44
CA LYS A 131 6.23 -1.93 -23.33
C LYS A 131 6.91 -3.18 -23.93
N ASP A 132 8.15 -3.03 -24.36
CA ASP A 132 8.89 -4.10 -25.02
C ASP A 132 9.90 -4.77 -24.06
N ASN A 133 9.76 -4.54 -22.76
CA ASN A 133 10.59 -5.12 -21.72
C ASN A 133 9.74 -5.70 -20.58
N PRO A 134 9.10 -6.87 -20.74
CA PRO A 134 8.21 -7.47 -19.75
C PRO A 134 8.89 -7.72 -18.39
N THR A 135 10.15 -8.17 -18.39
CA THR A 135 10.92 -8.41 -17.17
C THR A 135 11.17 -7.10 -16.42
N GLY A 136 11.63 -6.06 -17.10
CA GLY A 136 11.83 -4.74 -16.48
C GLY A 136 10.53 -4.12 -15.99
N SER A 137 9.44 -4.29 -16.76
CA SER A 137 8.11 -3.85 -16.37
C SER A 137 7.63 -4.55 -15.09
N GLY A 138 7.77 -5.87 -14.98
CA GLY A 138 7.43 -6.64 -13.79
C GLY A 138 8.22 -6.17 -12.55
N ILE A 139 9.53 -5.99 -12.68
CA ILE A 139 10.39 -5.49 -11.60
C ILE A 139 9.99 -4.07 -11.16
N ALA A 140 9.75 -3.17 -12.11
CA ALA A 140 9.34 -1.80 -11.83
C ALA A 140 7.96 -1.75 -11.16
N ALA A 141 7.00 -2.53 -11.67
CA ALA A 141 5.66 -2.64 -11.13
C ALA A 141 5.66 -3.20 -9.69
N PHE A 142 6.40 -4.27 -9.44
CA PHE A 142 6.55 -4.85 -8.09
C PHE A 142 7.19 -3.86 -7.11
N ARG A 143 8.30 -3.21 -7.48
CA ARG A 143 8.99 -2.22 -6.63
C ARG A 143 8.08 -1.05 -6.26
N ASN A 144 7.44 -0.43 -7.26
CA ASN A 144 6.57 0.72 -7.04
C ASN A 144 5.23 0.31 -6.40
N GLY A 145 4.71 -0.88 -6.70
CA GLY A 145 3.54 -1.46 -6.04
C GLY A 145 3.79 -1.72 -4.55
N SER A 146 4.99 -2.22 -4.19
CA SER A 146 5.38 -2.39 -2.78
C SER A 146 5.52 -1.05 -2.06
N LEU A 147 6.08 -0.03 -2.73
CA LEU A 147 6.18 1.33 -2.20
C LEU A 147 4.77 1.91 -1.93
N GLN A 148 3.86 1.79 -2.89
CA GLN A 148 2.46 2.21 -2.69
C GLN A 148 1.74 1.38 -1.61
N GLY A 149 2.06 0.09 -1.48
CA GLY A 149 1.58 -0.75 -0.40
C GLY A 149 2.05 -0.26 0.98
N ALA A 150 3.27 0.27 1.10
CA ALA A 150 3.73 0.92 2.34
C ALA A 150 2.95 2.21 2.62
N TYR A 151 2.68 3.04 1.61
CA TYR A 151 1.80 4.22 1.76
C TYR A 151 0.39 3.82 2.21
N PHE A 152 -0.14 2.71 1.68
CA PHE A 152 -1.43 2.16 2.10
C PHE A 152 -1.47 1.83 3.59
N LEU A 153 -0.44 1.17 4.13
CA LEU A 153 -0.35 0.84 5.56
C LEU A 153 -0.32 2.11 6.42
N ILE A 154 0.46 3.10 6.01
CA ILE A 154 0.56 4.39 6.70
C ILE A 154 -0.78 5.13 6.66
N ALA A 155 -1.43 5.19 5.48
CA ALA A 155 -2.72 5.84 5.31
C ALA A 155 -3.82 5.16 6.15
N ALA A 156 -3.88 3.82 6.16
CA ALA A 156 -4.85 3.08 6.97
C ALA A 156 -4.71 3.39 8.46
N ARG A 157 -3.49 3.45 8.98
CA ARG A 157 -3.22 3.82 10.36
C ARG A 157 -3.52 5.28 10.65
N ALA A 158 -3.24 6.18 9.71
CA ALA A 158 -3.52 7.61 9.85
C ALA A 158 -5.02 7.90 10.01
N VAL A 159 -5.89 7.09 9.38
CA VAL A 159 -7.34 7.18 9.53
C VAL A 159 -7.90 6.30 10.68
N GLY A 160 -7.02 5.76 11.52
CA GLY A 160 -7.39 5.04 12.75
C GLY A 160 -7.71 3.56 12.58
N LEU A 161 -7.36 2.94 11.44
CA LEU A 161 -7.42 1.49 11.29
C LEU A 161 -6.10 0.82 11.68
N ASP A 162 -6.20 -0.39 12.18
CA ASP A 162 -5.08 -1.29 12.36
C ASP A 162 -4.85 -2.15 11.12
N CYS A 163 -3.60 -2.61 10.94
CA CYS A 163 -3.16 -3.37 9.80
C CYS A 163 -2.58 -4.72 10.20
N GLY A 164 -2.90 -5.75 9.43
CA GLY A 164 -2.30 -7.08 9.50
C GLY A 164 -1.70 -7.48 8.14
N PRO A 165 -0.57 -6.88 7.70
CA PRO A 165 0.06 -7.26 6.44
C PRO A 165 0.65 -8.65 6.50
N MET A 166 0.58 -9.39 5.37
CA MET A 166 1.09 -10.75 5.25
C MET A 166 1.48 -11.09 3.81
N ALA A 167 2.53 -11.93 3.68
CA ALA A 167 2.99 -12.52 2.43
C ALA A 167 2.90 -14.06 2.45
N GLY A 168 2.27 -14.64 3.47
CA GLY A 168 2.10 -16.08 3.63
C GLY A 168 0.86 -16.60 2.89
N PHE A 169 0.90 -16.57 1.57
CA PHE A 169 -0.13 -17.10 0.66
C PHE A 169 0.51 -17.54 -0.66
N ASP A 170 -0.26 -18.19 -1.50
CA ASP A 170 0.12 -18.56 -2.87
C ASP A 170 -0.36 -17.46 -3.84
N ASN A 171 0.61 -16.74 -4.43
CA ASN A 171 0.31 -15.67 -5.36
C ASN A 171 -0.41 -16.16 -6.62
N SER A 172 -0.06 -17.35 -7.15
CA SER A 172 -0.68 -17.88 -8.37
C SER A 172 -2.15 -18.13 -8.15
N LEU A 173 -2.52 -18.77 -7.02
CA LEU A 173 -3.91 -19.01 -6.68
C LEU A 173 -4.72 -17.72 -6.49
N VAL A 174 -4.10 -16.68 -5.89
CA VAL A 174 -4.75 -15.37 -5.76
C VAL A 174 -4.90 -14.68 -7.12
N ASP A 175 -3.87 -14.75 -7.97
CA ASP A 175 -3.91 -14.14 -9.30
C ASP A 175 -4.98 -14.81 -10.18
N ASP A 176 -5.05 -16.13 -10.18
CA ASP A 176 -6.02 -16.90 -10.96
C ASP A 176 -7.46 -16.63 -10.49
N GLU A 177 -7.68 -16.48 -9.18
CA GLU A 177 -9.00 -16.24 -8.59
C GLU A 177 -9.49 -14.81 -8.75
N PHE A 178 -8.61 -13.81 -8.59
CA PHE A 178 -9.02 -12.40 -8.52
C PHE A 178 -8.64 -11.56 -9.73
N PHE A 179 -7.67 -12.02 -10.53
CA PHE A 179 -7.11 -11.28 -11.65
C PHE A 179 -6.99 -12.12 -12.94
N PRO A 180 -7.93 -13.06 -13.24
CA PRO A 180 -7.82 -13.89 -14.43
C PRO A 180 -7.75 -13.02 -15.70
N ASP A 181 -6.93 -13.43 -16.67
CA ASP A 181 -6.76 -12.76 -17.95
C ASP A 181 -6.35 -11.28 -17.90
N THR A 182 -5.70 -10.86 -16.79
CA THR A 182 -5.22 -9.48 -16.61
C THR A 182 -3.70 -9.41 -16.50
N THR A 183 -3.17 -8.17 -16.49
CA THR A 183 -1.75 -7.88 -16.21
C THR A 183 -1.48 -7.63 -14.72
N LEU A 184 -2.49 -7.86 -13.87
CA LEU A 184 -2.37 -7.65 -12.44
C LEU A 184 -1.71 -8.84 -11.76
N LYS A 185 -0.84 -8.55 -10.79
CA LYS A 185 -0.16 -9.57 -9.97
C LYS A 185 -0.27 -9.17 -8.50
N SER A 186 -0.64 -10.14 -7.66
CA SER A 186 -0.69 -9.95 -6.21
C SER A 186 0.72 -9.72 -5.65
N ASN A 187 0.82 -8.81 -4.68
CA ASN A 187 2.05 -8.46 -3.99
C ASN A 187 2.03 -8.99 -2.55
N PHE A 188 1.13 -8.45 -1.75
CA PHE A 188 0.86 -8.93 -0.39
C PHE A 188 -0.60 -8.70 -0.02
N LEU A 189 -1.05 -9.35 1.05
CA LEU A 189 -2.38 -9.14 1.62
C LEU A 189 -2.27 -8.26 2.86
N CYS A 190 -3.32 -7.50 3.16
CA CYS A 190 -3.41 -6.73 4.39
C CYS A 190 -4.81 -6.84 4.98
N ASN A 191 -4.92 -7.46 6.15
CA ASN A 191 -6.13 -7.37 6.95
C ASN A 191 -6.26 -5.98 7.56
N LEU A 192 -7.46 -5.43 7.58
CA LEU A 192 -7.81 -4.12 8.10
C LEU A 192 -8.96 -4.22 9.08
N GLY A 193 -8.93 -3.41 10.11
CA GLY A 193 -9.98 -3.31 11.11
C GLY A 193 -9.50 -2.62 12.36
N TYR A 194 -10.15 -2.92 13.48
CA TYR A 194 -9.78 -2.44 14.80
C TYR A 194 -9.21 -3.62 15.58
N GLY A 195 -7.92 -3.59 15.88
CA GLY A 195 -7.21 -4.66 16.57
C GLY A 195 -7.72 -4.85 18.01
N ASP A 196 -7.65 -6.08 18.53
CA ASP A 196 -7.88 -6.35 19.94
C ASP A 196 -6.60 -6.05 20.75
N PRO A 197 -6.58 -5.00 21.58
CA PRO A 197 -5.39 -4.63 22.33
C PRO A 197 -4.88 -5.73 23.26
N SER A 198 -5.79 -6.59 23.77
CA SER A 198 -5.46 -7.68 24.69
C SER A 198 -4.70 -8.82 24.02
N LYS A 199 -4.69 -8.86 22.67
CA LYS A 199 -4.07 -9.89 21.84
C LYS A 199 -2.87 -9.36 21.04
N THR A 200 -2.45 -8.13 21.30
CA THR A 200 -1.33 -7.50 20.61
C THR A 200 0.01 -8.09 21.06
N PHE A 201 0.84 -8.52 20.14
CA PHE A 201 2.18 -9.04 20.44
C PHE A 201 3.19 -7.91 20.70
N LYS A 202 4.22 -8.24 21.52
CA LYS A 202 5.36 -7.35 21.71
C LYS A 202 6.07 -7.07 20.39
N ARG A 203 6.73 -5.89 20.31
CA ARG A 203 7.55 -5.54 19.15
C ARG A 203 8.75 -6.49 19.04
N LEU A 204 8.96 -7.02 17.84
CA LEU A 204 10.18 -7.72 17.50
C LEU A 204 11.36 -6.74 17.36
N PRO A 205 12.61 -7.22 17.51
CA PRO A 205 13.80 -6.40 17.35
C PRO A 205 13.86 -5.63 16.01
N ARG A 206 14.61 -4.56 15.99
CA ARG A 206 15.07 -3.85 14.80
C ARG A 206 16.58 -3.71 14.90
N PHE A 207 17.23 -3.64 13.76
CA PHE A 207 18.65 -3.33 13.70
C PHE A 207 18.90 -1.91 14.24
N ASN A 208 20.08 -1.70 14.84
CA ASN A 208 20.57 -0.36 15.14
C ASN A 208 21.05 0.31 13.86
N PHE A 209 21.17 1.63 13.88
CA PHE A 209 21.58 2.41 12.71
C PHE A 209 22.91 1.90 12.13
N ASP A 210 23.93 1.72 12.97
CA ASP A 210 25.27 1.34 12.55
C ASP A 210 25.40 -0.10 12.00
N GLU A 211 24.36 -0.93 12.17
CA GLU A 211 24.33 -2.29 11.61
C GLU A 211 23.86 -2.30 10.14
N VAL A 212 23.15 -1.28 9.70
CA VAL A 212 22.47 -1.28 8.39
C VAL A 212 22.55 0.05 7.64
N CYS A 213 23.14 1.08 8.24
CA CYS A 213 23.28 2.41 7.65
C CYS A 213 24.72 2.91 7.81
N GLU A 214 25.17 3.71 6.84
CA GLU A 214 26.46 4.37 6.83
C GLU A 214 26.28 5.82 6.37
N ILE A 215 27.05 6.74 6.95
CA ILE A 215 27.15 8.15 6.53
C ILE A 215 28.53 8.31 5.89
N LEU A 216 28.59 8.54 4.57
CA LEU A 216 29.82 8.75 3.80
C LEU A 216 30.16 10.22 3.68
#